data_116abde2f4495f206b3d66c16f4d61f4
#
_entry.id   116abde2f4495f206b3d66c16f4d61f4
#
_cell.length_a   1.000
_cell.length_b   1.000
_cell.length_c   1.000
_cell.angle_alpha   90.00
_cell.angle_beta   90.00
_cell.angle_gamma   90.00
#
_symmetry.space_group_name_H-M   'P 1'
#
loop_
_entity.id
_entity.type
_entity.pdbx_description
1 polymer ?
#
loop_
_entity_poly.entity_id
_entity_poly.type
_entity_poly.pdbx_seq_one_letter_code
_entity_poly.pdbx_strand_id
1 'polypeptide(L)'
;MKSHEPFIEPESTYYVYSPSLLGRSMFFYPLTCGHFFYAPGYHLHRASFDSFLLIYVKKGSMYVQTKDESFDAKADEFILINCYEPHSYGTKTGSECLWCHFDGPLAKNFFESIVSHLGTVFSIGNPAPATNKLEAIIDSFCRSLIKEALLSKYINDILTSFLLYSAADKKNDSTDMIET
;
A
#
# COMPACT_ATOMS: atom_id res chain seq x y z
N MET A 1 -6.27 -15.31 8.58
CA MET A 1 -7.30 -15.10 9.63
C MET A 1 -8.52 -14.47 8.99
N LYS A 2 -9.70 -14.59 9.60
CA LYS A 2 -10.95 -13.94 9.15
C LYS A 2 -11.20 -12.72 10.03
N SER A 3 -11.64 -11.60 9.42
CA SER A 3 -12.06 -10.42 10.17
C SER A 3 -13.50 -10.58 10.64
N HIS A 4 -13.78 -10.04 11.80
CA HIS A 4 -15.15 -9.92 12.35
C HIS A 4 -15.57 -8.45 12.50
N GLU A 5 -14.81 -7.53 11.89
CA GLU A 5 -15.14 -6.12 11.89
C GLU A 5 -16.38 -5.83 11.03
N PRO A 6 -17.25 -4.89 11.46
CA PRO A 6 -18.40 -4.48 10.66
C PRO A 6 -17.98 -3.99 9.27
N PHE A 7 -18.78 -4.27 8.26
CA PHE A 7 -18.55 -3.88 6.87
C PHE A 7 -17.32 -4.51 6.20
N ILE A 8 -16.76 -5.58 6.78
CA ILE A 8 -15.76 -6.43 6.13
C ILE A 8 -16.44 -7.76 5.79
N GLU A 9 -16.46 -8.12 4.51
CA GLU A 9 -17.14 -9.32 4.03
C GLU A 9 -16.40 -10.59 4.48
N PRO A 10 -17.12 -11.72 4.67
CA PRO A 10 -16.55 -12.96 5.23
C PRO A 10 -15.45 -13.61 4.38
N GLU A 11 -15.36 -13.29 3.09
CA GLU A 11 -14.31 -13.75 2.18
C GLU A 11 -12.96 -13.14 2.50
N SER A 12 -12.96 -11.99 3.15
CA SER A 12 -11.76 -11.23 3.51
C SER A 12 -10.81 -12.04 4.38
N THR A 13 -9.52 -11.88 4.12
CA THR A 13 -8.45 -12.55 4.88
C THR A 13 -7.36 -11.56 5.24
N TYR A 14 -6.77 -11.72 6.42
CA TYR A 14 -5.61 -10.94 6.85
C TYR A 14 -4.64 -11.79 7.67
N TYR A 15 -3.42 -11.30 7.78
CA TYR A 15 -2.33 -11.94 8.50
C TYR A 15 -1.58 -10.88 9.30
N VAL A 16 -1.14 -11.25 10.51
CA VAL A 16 -0.32 -10.41 11.39
C VAL A 16 1.03 -11.07 11.56
N TYR A 17 2.08 -10.26 11.56
CA TYR A 17 3.45 -10.72 11.67
C TYR A 17 4.26 -9.87 12.63
N SER A 18 5.15 -10.51 13.37
CA SER A 18 6.15 -9.85 14.21
C SER A 18 7.54 -10.16 13.66
N PRO A 19 8.19 -9.18 13.00
CA PRO A 19 9.54 -9.36 12.47
C PRO A 19 10.56 -9.63 13.55
N SER A 20 11.62 -10.38 13.22
CA SER A 20 12.76 -10.57 14.08
C SER A 20 13.51 -9.25 14.36
N LEU A 21 14.34 -9.21 15.41
CA LEU A 21 15.19 -8.03 15.67
C LEU A 21 16.11 -7.72 14.49
N LEU A 22 16.68 -8.76 13.88
CA LEU A 22 17.50 -8.61 12.67
C LEU A 22 16.69 -8.07 11.50
N GLY A 23 15.49 -8.61 11.27
CA GLY A 23 14.58 -8.14 10.23
C GLY A 23 14.26 -6.66 10.39
N ARG A 24 13.92 -6.22 11.60
CA ARG A 24 13.63 -4.81 11.90
C ARG A 24 14.83 -3.88 11.65
N SER A 25 16.05 -4.36 11.85
CA SER A 25 17.25 -3.53 11.74
C SER A 25 17.76 -3.34 10.32
N MET A 26 17.40 -4.24 9.37
CA MET A 26 18.01 -4.22 8.05
C MET A 26 17.04 -4.40 6.87
N PHE A 27 15.81 -4.87 7.09
CA PHE A 27 14.87 -5.19 6.03
C PHE A 27 13.67 -4.23 6.00
N PHE A 28 13.02 -4.12 4.84
CA PHE A 28 11.60 -3.84 4.82
C PHE A 28 10.88 -5.07 5.35
N TYR A 29 9.84 -4.88 6.14
CA TYR A 29 9.06 -5.97 6.70
C TYR A 29 7.56 -5.64 6.72
N PRO A 30 6.69 -6.61 6.44
CA PRO A 30 5.26 -6.46 6.66
C PRO A 30 4.97 -6.61 8.16
N LEU A 31 3.96 -5.89 8.65
CA LEU A 31 3.41 -6.04 10.00
C LEU A 31 2.05 -6.74 9.94
N THR A 32 1.23 -6.37 8.98
CA THR A 32 -0.05 -6.99 8.71
C THR A 32 -0.40 -6.77 7.24
N CYS A 33 -1.01 -7.75 6.62
CA CYS A 33 -1.42 -7.68 5.23
C CYS A 33 -2.69 -8.49 5.00
N GLY A 34 -3.40 -8.18 3.92
CA GLY A 34 -4.62 -8.89 3.63
C GLY A 34 -5.23 -8.60 2.26
N HIS A 35 -6.26 -9.37 1.97
CA HIS A 35 -7.15 -9.20 0.85
C HIS A 35 -8.55 -8.98 1.41
N PHE A 36 -9.06 -7.76 1.30
CA PHE A 36 -10.33 -7.36 1.90
C PHE A 36 -11.37 -7.01 0.85
N PHE A 37 -12.59 -7.43 1.14
CA PHE A 37 -13.82 -7.02 0.49
C PHE A 37 -14.59 -6.17 1.48
N TYR A 38 -14.63 -4.87 1.21
CA TYR A 38 -15.32 -3.89 2.05
C TYR A 38 -16.74 -3.66 1.55
N ALA A 39 -17.71 -3.82 2.44
CA ALA A 39 -19.08 -3.43 2.17
C ALA A 39 -19.26 -1.92 2.12
N PRO A 40 -20.30 -1.40 1.45
CA PRO A 40 -20.64 0.02 1.49
C PRO A 40 -20.80 0.53 2.92
N GLY A 41 -20.14 1.66 3.23
CA GLY A 41 -20.19 2.28 4.56
C GLY A 41 -19.02 1.92 5.48
N TYR A 42 -18.08 1.09 5.03
CA TYR A 42 -16.86 0.84 5.81
C TYR A 42 -16.09 2.14 6.03
N HIS A 43 -15.68 2.36 7.28
CA HIS A 43 -14.87 3.49 7.70
C HIS A 43 -13.94 3.09 8.83
N LEU A 44 -12.68 3.47 8.71
CA LEU A 44 -11.68 3.34 9.75
C LEU A 44 -11.05 4.70 10.04
N HIS A 45 -10.88 5.01 11.32
CA HIS A 45 -10.11 6.16 11.80
C HIS A 45 -9.09 5.69 12.83
N ARG A 46 -7.85 6.17 12.71
CA ARG A 46 -6.79 5.93 13.69
C ARG A 46 -6.01 7.22 13.96
N ALA A 47 -5.66 7.42 15.23
CA ALA A 47 -4.74 8.49 15.62
C ALA A 47 -3.30 8.20 15.15
N SER A 48 -2.88 6.93 15.23
CA SER A 48 -1.62 6.42 14.68
C SER A 48 -1.63 4.90 14.61
N PHE A 49 -0.75 4.35 13.78
CA PHE A 49 -0.37 2.94 13.73
C PHE A 49 1.05 2.86 13.16
N ASP A 50 2.03 2.47 13.96
CA ASP A 50 3.46 2.58 13.66
C ASP A 50 3.90 1.78 12.41
N SER A 51 3.55 2.32 11.24
CA SER A 51 3.83 1.75 9.92
C SER A 51 3.49 2.70 8.78
N PHE A 52 3.83 2.28 7.56
CA PHE A 52 3.28 2.81 6.30
C PHE A 52 2.26 1.81 5.75
N LEU A 53 1.20 2.29 5.12
CA LEU A 53 0.16 1.45 4.54
C LEU A 53 0.12 1.63 3.03
N LEU A 54 0.28 0.52 2.32
CA LEU A 54 0.03 0.41 0.90
C LEU A 54 -1.31 -0.30 0.69
N ILE A 55 -2.21 0.31 -0.09
CA ILE A 55 -3.46 -0.30 -0.55
C ILE A 55 -3.47 -0.27 -2.08
N TYR A 56 -3.86 -1.36 -2.70
CA TYR A 56 -4.23 -1.42 -4.10
C TYR A 56 -5.73 -1.67 -4.21
N VAL A 57 -6.44 -0.79 -4.89
CA VAL A 57 -7.88 -0.91 -5.12
C VAL A 57 -8.11 -1.78 -6.36
N LYS A 58 -8.52 -3.03 -6.16
CA LYS A 58 -8.81 -3.96 -7.27
C LYS A 58 -10.15 -3.66 -7.94
N LYS A 59 -11.16 -3.29 -7.13
CA LYS A 59 -12.51 -2.95 -7.60
C LYS A 59 -13.16 -1.93 -6.68
N GLY A 60 -14.10 -1.16 -7.23
CA GLY A 60 -14.83 -0.15 -6.50
C GLY A 60 -14.02 1.12 -6.27
N SER A 61 -14.24 1.76 -5.13
CA SER A 61 -13.57 3.01 -4.79
C SER A 61 -13.34 3.12 -3.28
N MET A 62 -12.31 3.88 -2.92
CA MET A 62 -12.01 4.24 -1.53
C MET A 62 -11.84 5.74 -1.41
N TYR A 63 -12.11 6.29 -0.24
CA TYR A 63 -11.67 7.62 0.14
C TYR A 63 -10.61 7.52 1.24
N VAL A 64 -9.71 8.47 1.25
CA VAL A 64 -8.62 8.59 2.23
C VAL A 64 -8.58 10.02 2.75
N GLN A 65 -8.42 10.16 4.06
CA GLN A 65 -8.20 11.43 4.73
C GLN A 65 -6.90 11.35 5.51
N THR A 66 -5.99 12.24 5.23
CA THR A 66 -4.82 12.52 6.05
C THR A 66 -5.09 13.77 6.89
N LYS A 67 -4.11 14.21 7.70
CA LYS A 67 -4.26 15.40 8.54
C LYS A 67 -4.74 16.64 7.77
N ASP A 68 -4.22 16.82 6.54
CA ASP A 68 -4.37 18.08 5.80
C ASP A 68 -5.19 17.93 4.51
N GLU A 69 -5.42 16.71 4.03
CA GLU A 69 -5.98 16.48 2.69
C GLU A 69 -6.92 15.28 2.64
N SER A 70 -7.81 15.30 1.65
CA SER A 70 -8.73 14.20 1.35
C SER A 70 -8.58 13.80 -0.10
N PHE A 71 -8.60 12.50 -0.37
CA PHE A 71 -8.42 11.91 -1.69
C PHE A 71 -9.48 10.86 -1.96
N ASP A 72 -9.85 10.71 -3.22
CA ASP A 72 -10.64 9.57 -3.70
C ASP A 72 -9.74 8.68 -4.58
N ALA A 73 -9.83 7.38 -4.36
CA ALA A 73 -9.15 6.35 -5.15
C ALA A 73 -10.17 5.42 -5.80
N LYS A 74 -9.94 5.07 -7.03
CA LYS A 74 -10.77 4.14 -7.83
C LYS A 74 -10.00 2.87 -8.17
N ALA A 75 -10.67 1.93 -8.84
CA ALA A 75 -10.03 0.71 -9.31
C ALA A 75 -8.73 0.99 -10.10
N ASP A 76 -7.73 0.13 -9.92
CA ASP A 76 -6.38 0.19 -10.48
C ASP A 76 -5.49 1.32 -9.93
N GLU A 77 -5.90 1.97 -8.85
CA GLU A 77 -5.07 2.95 -8.14
C GLU A 77 -4.47 2.39 -6.85
N PHE A 78 -3.31 2.93 -6.52
CA PHE A 78 -2.61 2.71 -5.26
C PHE A 78 -2.84 3.86 -4.30
N ILE A 79 -2.89 3.53 -3.02
CA ILE A 79 -2.94 4.48 -1.91
C ILE A 79 -1.72 4.21 -1.04
N LEU A 80 -0.95 5.24 -0.70
CA LEU A 80 0.20 5.13 0.18
C LEU A 80 0.07 6.14 1.32
N ILE A 81 -0.06 5.64 2.56
CA ILE A 81 -0.36 6.43 3.76
C ILE A 81 0.77 6.31 4.77
N ASN A 82 1.14 7.45 5.38
CA ASN A 82 1.92 7.48 6.62
C ASN A 82 0.97 7.27 7.80
N CYS A 83 0.96 6.06 8.35
CA CYS A 83 0.10 5.72 9.47
C CYS A 83 0.64 6.19 10.84
N TYR A 84 1.85 6.73 10.93
CA TYR A 84 2.34 7.42 12.13
C TYR A 84 1.56 8.69 12.45
N GLU A 85 0.87 9.25 11.44
CA GLU A 85 0.01 10.43 11.57
C GLU A 85 -1.47 10.03 11.61
N PRO A 86 -2.37 10.90 12.13
CA PRO A 86 -3.80 10.67 12.08
C PRO A 86 -4.30 10.48 10.65
N HIS A 87 -5.07 9.42 10.44
CA HIS A 87 -5.59 9.07 9.13
C HIS A 87 -6.93 8.36 9.21
N SER A 88 -7.69 8.46 8.15
CA SER A 88 -8.93 7.72 7.95
C SER A 88 -9.02 7.20 6.53
N TYR A 89 -9.69 6.10 6.33
CA TYR A 89 -10.06 5.61 5.01
C TYR A 89 -11.34 4.77 5.07
N GLY A 90 -11.99 4.64 3.93
CA GLY A 90 -13.22 3.87 3.85
C GLY A 90 -13.76 3.83 2.44
N THR A 91 -14.97 3.29 2.31
CA THR A 91 -15.69 3.23 1.05
C THR A 91 -17.17 3.53 1.24
N LYS A 92 -17.75 4.30 0.31
CA LYS A 92 -19.20 4.57 0.27
C LYS A 92 -19.97 3.52 -0.52
N THR A 93 -19.32 2.90 -1.49
CA THR A 93 -19.97 2.02 -2.49
C THR A 93 -19.51 0.57 -2.44
N GLY A 94 -18.51 0.27 -1.59
CA GLY A 94 -17.84 -1.01 -1.52
C GLY A 94 -16.56 -1.04 -2.34
N SER A 95 -15.61 -1.87 -1.94
CA SER A 95 -14.34 -2.05 -2.66
C SER A 95 -13.71 -3.40 -2.37
N GLU A 96 -12.89 -3.88 -3.31
CA GLU A 96 -11.99 -5.01 -3.16
C GLU A 96 -10.56 -4.50 -3.17
N CYS A 97 -9.80 -4.80 -2.11
CA CYS A 97 -8.45 -4.26 -1.94
C CYS A 97 -7.45 -5.32 -1.51
N LEU A 98 -6.22 -5.21 -2.03
CA LEU A 98 -5.03 -5.79 -1.44
C LEU A 98 -4.34 -4.73 -0.59
N TRP A 99 -3.85 -5.08 0.57
CA TRP A 99 -3.20 -4.10 1.44
C TRP A 99 -2.07 -4.71 2.27
N CYS A 100 -1.10 -3.88 2.61
CA CYS A 100 0.03 -4.25 3.47
C CYS A 100 0.49 -3.05 4.30
N HIS A 101 0.45 -3.20 5.61
CA HIS A 101 1.20 -2.35 6.51
C HIS A 101 2.64 -2.83 6.56
N PHE A 102 3.58 -1.96 6.26
CA PHE A 102 5.00 -2.28 6.23
C PHE A 102 5.82 -1.19 6.94
N ASP A 103 7.05 -1.55 7.30
CA ASP A 103 8.03 -0.61 7.81
C ASP A 103 9.46 -1.09 7.46
N GLY A 104 10.46 -0.38 7.93
CA GLY A 104 11.87 -0.68 7.73
C GLY A 104 12.76 0.53 7.88
N PRO A 105 14.08 0.37 7.99
CA PRO A 105 15.02 1.48 8.21
C PRO A 105 14.93 2.59 7.17
N LEU A 106 14.52 2.28 5.93
CA LEU A 106 14.39 3.24 4.83
C LEU A 106 12.94 3.52 4.44
N ALA A 107 11.95 2.96 5.15
CA ALA A 107 10.54 3.06 4.75
C ALA A 107 10.06 4.50 4.66
N LYS A 108 10.44 5.36 5.61
CA LYS A 108 10.11 6.79 5.60
C LYS A 108 10.69 7.50 4.37
N ASN A 109 11.94 7.25 4.03
CA ASN A 109 12.60 7.89 2.88
C ASN A 109 11.91 7.51 1.57
N PHE A 110 11.55 6.23 1.39
CA PHE A 110 10.80 5.77 0.23
C PHE A 110 9.41 6.38 0.18
N PHE A 111 8.69 6.39 1.30
CA PHE A 111 7.37 7.01 1.40
C PHE A 111 7.41 8.49 0.96
N GLU A 112 8.29 9.29 1.57
CA GLU A 112 8.42 10.72 1.27
C GLU A 112 8.77 10.96 -0.20
N SER A 113 9.69 10.17 -0.76
CA SER A 113 10.07 10.27 -2.16
C SER A 113 8.92 9.91 -3.11
N ILE A 114 8.19 8.83 -2.86
CA ILE A 114 7.07 8.39 -3.70
C ILE A 114 5.95 9.44 -3.65
N VAL A 115 5.51 9.83 -2.45
CA VAL A 115 4.39 10.75 -2.27
C VAL A 115 4.70 12.15 -2.81
N SER A 116 5.94 12.61 -2.71
CA SER A 116 6.34 13.92 -3.30
C SER A 116 6.25 13.95 -4.83
N HIS A 117 6.29 12.81 -5.51
CA HIS A 117 6.25 12.72 -6.97
C HIS A 117 4.92 12.23 -7.52
N LEU A 118 4.29 11.26 -6.86
CA LEU A 118 3.07 10.60 -7.33
C LEU A 118 1.83 10.99 -6.53
N GLY A 119 2.00 11.57 -5.33
CA GLY A 119 0.90 11.85 -4.41
C GLY A 119 0.54 10.66 -3.53
N THR A 120 -0.45 10.85 -2.68
CA THR A 120 -1.00 9.83 -1.77
C THR A 120 -1.82 8.77 -2.51
N VAL A 121 -2.52 9.17 -3.56
CA VAL A 121 -3.30 8.30 -4.46
C VAL A 121 -2.73 8.44 -5.86
N PHE A 122 -2.38 7.34 -6.49
CA PHE A 122 -1.76 7.36 -7.82
C PHE A 122 -2.03 6.07 -8.60
N SER A 123 -1.94 6.19 -9.92
CA SER A 123 -1.88 5.04 -10.85
C SER A 123 -0.49 4.95 -11.47
N ILE A 124 -0.14 3.76 -11.91
CA ILE A 124 1.06 3.50 -12.74
C ILE A 124 0.64 2.77 -14.01
N GLY A 125 1.39 2.96 -15.11
CA GLY A 125 0.99 2.46 -16.43
C GLY A 125 0.74 0.94 -16.49
N ASN A 126 1.50 0.16 -15.72
CA ASN A 126 1.25 -1.28 -15.55
C ASN A 126 1.35 -1.65 -14.06
N PRO A 127 0.23 -1.86 -13.37
CA PRO A 127 0.22 -2.21 -11.95
C PRO A 127 0.65 -3.66 -11.67
N ALA A 128 0.61 -4.58 -12.67
CA ALA A 128 0.81 -6.01 -12.47
C ALA A 128 2.13 -6.37 -11.75
N PRO A 129 3.29 -5.79 -12.06
CA PRO A 129 4.51 -6.10 -11.32
C PRO A 129 4.43 -5.82 -9.82
N ALA A 130 3.80 -4.71 -9.44
CA ALA A 130 3.61 -4.35 -8.02
C ALA A 130 2.53 -5.20 -7.35
N THR A 131 1.38 -5.39 -7.99
CA THR A 131 0.27 -6.17 -7.43
C THR A 131 0.62 -7.64 -7.29
N ASN A 132 1.34 -8.25 -8.25
CA ASN A 132 1.81 -9.63 -8.14
C ASN A 132 2.75 -9.82 -6.93
N LYS A 133 3.57 -8.81 -6.60
CA LYS A 133 4.43 -8.86 -5.40
C LYS A 133 3.61 -8.71 -4.11
N LEU A 134 2.60 -7.85 -4.12
CA LEU A 134 1.70 -7.69 -2.98
C LEU A 134 0.89 -8.98 -2.73
N GLU A 135 0.40 -9.62 -3.77
CA GLU A 135 -0.23 -10.94 -3.69
C GLU A 135 0.75 -12.01 -3.19
N ALA A 136 2.00 -12.01 -3.65
CA ALA A 136 3.03 -12.94 -3.18
C ALA A 136 3.38 -12.77 -1.70
N ILE A 137 3.34 -11.55 -1.17
CA ILE A 137 3.48 -11.30 0.28
C ILE A 137 2.32 -11.97 1.02
N ILE A 138 1.08 -11.73 0.63
CA ILE A 138 -0.12 -12.30 1.26
C ILE A 138 -0.10 -13.84 1.17
N ASP A 139 0.25 -14.40 0.03
CA ASP A 139 0.36 -15.84 -0.20
C ASP A 139 1.45 -16.50 0.66
N SER A 140 2.57 -15.81 0.89
CA SER A 140 3.63 -16.30 1.80
C SER A 140 3.10 -16.53 3.22
N PHE A 141 2.21 -15.68 3.72
CA PHE A 141 1.55 -15.86 5.00
C PHE A 141 0.49 -16.96 4.96
N CYS A 142 -0.29 -17.02 3.90
CA CYS A 142 -1.30 -18.07 3.71
C CYS A 142 -0.68 -19.47 3.76
N ARG A 143 0.48 -19.65 3.15
CA ARG A 143 1.22 -20.92 3.10
C ARG A 143 2.17 -21.14 4.27
N SER A 144 2.28 -20.20 5.20
CA SER A 144 3.27 -20.25 6.30
C SER A 144 4.72 -20.35 5.81
N LEU A 145 5.03 -19.79 4.64
CA LEU A 145 6.35 -19.78 4.02
C LEU A 145 7.03 -18.41 4.21
N ILE A 146 7.19 -18.00 5.47
CA ILE A 146 7.72 -16.69 5.82
C ILE A 146 9.24 -16.70 5.79
N LYS A 147 9.82 -15.92 4.86
CA LYS A 147 11.25 -15.64 4.77
C LYS A 147 11.46 -14.13 4.71
N GLU A 148 11.99 -13.54 5.78
CA GLU A 148 12.11 -12.08 5.94
C GLU A 148 12.84 -11.41 4.76
N ALA A 149 13.95 -11.98 4.32
CA ALA A 149 14.69 -11.45 3.17
C ALA A 149 13.87 -11.47 1.87
N LEU A 150 13.03 -12.49 1.66
CA LEU A 150 12.17 -12.57 0.49
C LEU A 150 11.02 -11.56 0.56
N LEU A 151 10.39 -11.41 1.72
CA LEU A 151 9.36 -10.40 1.94
C LEU A 151 9.91 -8.98 1.76
N SER A 152 11.12 -8.73 2.29
CA SER A 152 11.84 -7.46 2.09
C SER A 152 12.09 -7.19 0.60
N LYS A 153 12.54 -8.20 -0.14
CA LYS A 153 12.73 -8.08 -1.58
C LYS A 153 11.42 -7.69 -2.28
N TYR A 154 10.30 -8.32 -1.95
CA TYR A 154 9.00 -8.00 -2.55
C TYR A 154 8.56 -6.56 -2.25
N ILE A 155 8.68 -6.10 -1.01
CA ILE A 155 8.36 -4.72 -0.64
C ILE A 155 9.27 -3.75 -1.38
N ASN A 156 10.57 -4.01 -1.42
CA ASN A 156 11.53 -3.19 -2.15
C ASN A 156 11.22 -3.13 -3.64
N ASP A 157 10.89 -4.26 -4.28
CA ASP A 157 10.53 -4.33 -5.69
C ASP A 157 9.28 -3.46 -5.99
N ILE A 158 8.27 -3.46 -5.10
CA ILE A 158 7.09 -2.61 -5.22
C ILE A 158 7.47 -1.13 -5.14
N LEU A 159 8.16 -0.74 -4.06
CA LEU A 159 8.49 0.66 -3.80
C LEU A 159 9.43 1.24 -4.88
N THR A 160 10.40 0.47 -5.33
CA THR A 160 11.30 0.88 -6.42
C THR A 160 10.59 1.00 -7.76
N SER A 161 9.57 0.17 -8.04
CA SER A 161 8.77 0.29 -9.26
C SER A 161 8.03 1.64 -9.32
N PHE A 162 7.53 2.14 -8.18
CA PHE A 162 6.89 3.45 -8.09
C PHE A 162 7.89 4.60 -8.36
N LEU A 163 9.09 4.50 -7.82
CA LEU A 163 10.16 5.49 -8.06
C LEU A 163 10.65 5.50 -9.51
N LEU A 164 10.73 4.32 -10.15
CA LEU A 164 11.09 4.20 -11.55
C LEU A 164 10.03 4.82 -12.47
N TYR A 165 8.74 4.64 -12.14
CA TYR A 165 7.64 5.25 -12.87
C TYR A 165 7.71 6.78 -12.76
N SER A 166 7.89 7.33 -11.56
CA SER A 166 8.00 8.77 -11.33
C SER A 166 9.20 9.41 -12.06
N ALA A 167 10.30 8.68 -12.23
CA ALA A 167 11.47 9.15 -12.98
C ALA A 167 11.25 9.17 -14.51
N ALA A 168 10.40 8.28 -15.03
CA ALA A 168 10.06 8.22 -16.45
C ALA A 168 9.18 9.40 -16.87
N ASP A 169 8.23 9.81 -16.04
CA ASP A 169 7.34 10.95 -16.31
C ASP A 169 8.13 12.27 -16.42
N LYS A 170 9.14 12.47 -15.58
CA LYS A 170 10.00 13.66 -15.66
C LYS A 170 10.80 13.77 -16.98
N LYS A 171 11.13 12.66 -17.63
CA LYS A 171 11.81 12.67 -18.93
C LYS A 171 10.86 13.09 -20.05
N ASN A 172 9.60 12.72 -20.00
CA ASN A 172 8.61 13.14 -21.00
C ASN A 172 8.33 14.64 -20.91
N ASP A 173 8.17 15.21 -19.69
CA ASP A 173 8.00 16.65 -19.48
C ASP A 173 9.20 17.48 -19.96
N SER A 174 10.42 16.97 -19.83
CA SER A 174 11.62 17.68 -20.29
C SER A 174 11.85 17.57 -21.80
N THR A 175 11.26 16.61 -22.49
CA THR A 175 11.36 16.45 -23.93
C THR A 175 10.38 17.37 -24.65
N ASP A 176 9.19 17.62 -24.08
CA ASP A 176 8.20 18.56 -24.64
C ASP A 176 8.62 20.03 -24.53
N MET A 177 9.58 20.36 -23.66
CA MET A 177 10.13 21.74 -23.55
C MET A 177 11.27 22.06 -24.54
N ILE A 178 11.73 21.12 -25.36
CA ILE A 178 12.83 21.31 -26.31
C ILE A 178 12.32 21.45 -27.77
N GLU A 179 11.04 21.23 -28.03
CA GLU A 179 10.44 21.34 -29.37
C GLU A 179 9.60 22.62 -29.59
N THR A 180 10.00 23.74 -28.98
CA THR A 180 9.41 25.06 -29.28
C THR A 180 10.52 26.07 -29.68
#